data_94cc7fb96b0a14edd178000a2fb24659
#
_entry.id   94cc7fb96b0a14edd178000a2fb24659
#
_cell.length_a   1.000
_cell.length_b   1.000
_cell.length_c   1.000
_cell.angle_alpha   90.00
_cell.angle_beta   90.00
_cell.angle_gamma   90.00
#
_symmetry.space_group_name_H-M   'P 1'
#
loop_
_entity.id
_entity.type
_entity.pdbx_description
1 polymer ?
#
loop_
_entity_poly.entity_id
_entity_poly.type
_entity_poly.pdbx_seq_one_letter_code
_entity_poly.pdbx_strand_id
1 'polypeptide(L)'
;MLRCMALVTAARALSSTARRAKPKVLRQKQPPGVFDVGSLDRQALESFVVDDLKQPKFRAKQLREWIYDKGIDDFTNMTNLPAKWRTDMSERGLTVGGTIAGTRAEQVSQRDGTIKRAYELRDGSVIESVLMPYNDGRRTACISSQAGCGMGCTFCATGGMGFQGNLTAGEIVGQIMVTRDDLGEWPLQPLELRHNLARRHRR
;
A
#
# COMPACT_ATOMS: atom_id res chain seq x y z
N MET A 1 31.79 0.57 53.17
CA MET A 1 31.78 1.44 52.00
C MET A 1 32.84 1.01 50.99
N LEU A 2 32.69 -0.14 50.34
CA LEU A 2 33.60 -0.58 49.26
C LEU A 2 32.98 -1.77 48.52
N ARG A 3 31.91 -1.56 47.74
CA ARG A 3 31.35 -2.59 46.86
C ARG A 3 30.52 -2.04 45.68
N CYS A 4 30.71 -0.77 45.30
CA CYS A 4 29.92 -0.14 44.22
C CYS A 4 30.74 0.33 43.02
N MET A 5 32.04 0.02 42.94
CA MET A 5 32.88 0.51 41.83
C MET A 5 33.33 -0.54 40.80
N ALA A 6 32.84 -1.77 40.88
CA ALA A 6 33.30 -2.83 39.97
C ALA A 6 32.32 -3.17 38.82
N LEU A 7 31.17 -2.48 38.73
CA LEU A 7 30.13 -2.79 37.71
C LEU A 7 30.04 -1.77 36.56
N VAL A 8 30.86 -0.73 36.55
CA VAL A 8 30.84 0.30 35.49
C VAL A 8 31.86 0.07 34.38
N THR A 9 32.84 -0.81 34.60
CA THR A 9 33.93 -1.07 33.64
C THR A 9 33.64 -2.17 32.61
N ALA A 10 32.63 -2.99 32.80
CA ALA A 10 32.27 -4.07 31.85
C ALA A 10 31.32 -3.64 30.69
N ALA A 11 30.70 -2.47 30.79
CA ALA A 11 29.77 -1.99 29.77
C ALA A 11 30.43 -1.24 28.61
N ARG A 12 31.75 -1.01 28.65
CA ARG A 12 32.46 -0.23 27.62
C ARG A 12 33.13 -1.04 26.51
N ALA A 13 33.10 -2.36 26.56
CA ALA A 13 33.79 -3.23 25.60
C ALA A 13 32.92 -3.85 24.50
N LEU A 14 31.63 -3.53 24.44
CA LEU A 14 30.69 -4.05 23.40
C LEU A 14 30.27 -3.01 22.36
N SER A 15 30.95 -1.88 22.28
CA SER A 15 30.60 -0.78 21.36
C SER A 15 31.69 -0.57 20.30
N SER A 16 32.15 -1.58 19.61
CA SER A 16 32.89 -1.29 18.38
C SER A 16 32.75 -2.41 17.35
N THR A 17 32.30 -2.00 16.17
CA THR A 17 32.51 -2.66 14.88
C THR A 17 31.57 -3.82 14.48
N ALA A 18 30.33 -3.85 14.86
CA ALA A 18 29.39 -4.45 13.94
C ALA A 18 29.06 -3.42 12.83
N ARG A 19 29.82 -3.38 11.74
CA ARG A 19 29.41 -2.72 10.51
C ARG A 19 28.04 -3.32 10.17
N ARG A 20 26.97 -2.54 10.40
CA ARG A 20 25.62 -2.93 9.96
C ARG A 20 25.72 -3.30 8.49
N ALA A 21 25.56 -4.57 8.19
CA ALA A 21 25.41 -5.02 6.82
C ALA A 21 24.27 -4.21 6.20
N LYS A 22 24.52 -3.58 5.05
CA LYS A 22 23.46 -2.89 4.32
C LYS A 22 22.34 -3.90 4.11
N PRO A 23 21.08 -3.57 4.45
CA PRO A 23 19.98 -4.50 4.28
C PRO A 23 19.96 -4.95 2.83
N LYS A 24 20.08 -6.26 2.62
CA LYS A 24 19.99 -6.84 1.28
C LYS A 24 18.56 -6.66 0.84
N VAL A 25 18.34 -6.03 -0.30
CA VAL A 25 17.02 -5.95 -0.94
C VAL A 25 16.64 -7.39 -1.28
N LEU A 26 15.80 -8.00 -0.47
CA LEU A 26 15.39 -9.40 -0.61
C LEU A 26 14.12 -9.55 -1.45
N ARG A 27 13.41 -8.44 -1.66
CA ARG A 27 12.14 -8.44 -2.35
C ARG A 27 12.35 -8.71 -3.83
N GLN A 28 11.82 -9.84 -4.31
CA GLN A 28 11.72 -10.11 -5.74
C GLN A 28 10.65 -9.19 -6.35
N LYS A 29 10.95 -8.65 -7.51
CA LYS A 29 9.93 -7.98 -8.33
C LYS A 29 8.81 -8.98 -8.62
N GLN A 30 7.59 -8.46 -8.83
CA GLN A 30 6.33 -9.19 -9.07
C GLN A 30 6.51 -10.62 -9.60
N PRO A 31 5.70 -11.60 -9.10
CA PRO A 31 5.79 -12.97 -9.60
C PRO A 31 5.68 -12.98 -11.13
N PRO A 32 6.46 -13.81 -11.81
CA PRO A 32 6.40 -13.90 -13.27
C PRO A 32 4.97 -14.23 -13.71
N GLY A 33 4.46 -13.46 -14.67
CA GLY A 33 3.14 -13.68 -15.25
C GLY A 33 1.99 -12.84 -14.69
N VAL A 34 2.22 -12.00 -13.69
CA VAL A 34 1.20 -11.07 -13.16
C VAL A 34 1.66 -9.64 -13.34
N PHE A 35 0.88 -8.85 -14.06
CA PHE A 35 1.16 -7.44 -14.29
C PHE A 35 0.02 -6.57 -13.77
N ASP A 36 0.33 -5.70 -12.80
CA ASP A 36 -0.64 -4.79 -12.22
C ASP A 36 -0.72 -3.49 -13.01
N VAL A 37 -1.80 -3.31 -13.76
CA VAL A 37 -2.07 -2.08 -14.53
C VAL A 37 -2.33 -0.88 -13.62
N GLY A 38 -2.76 -1.08 -12.38
CA GLY A 38 -2.89 -0.03 -11.36
C GLY A 38 -1.55 0.53 -10.87
N SER A 39 -0.43 -0.11 -11.20
CA SER A 39 0.92 0.41 -10.92
C SER A 39 1.41 1.44 -11.93
N LEU A 40 0.72 1.58 -13.06
CA LEU A 40 1.11 2.47 -14.14
C LEU A 40 0.62 3.90 -13.88
N ASP A 41 1.49 4.87 -14.09
CA ASP A 41 1.05 6.24 -14.19
C ASP A 41 0.21 6.46 -15.46
N ARG A 42 -0.37 7.65 -15.61
CA ARG A 42 -1.26 7.96 -16.72
C ARG A 42 -0.60 7.75 -18.09
N GLN A 43 0.65 8.20 -18.24
CA GLN A 43 1.35 8.14 -19.51
C GLN A 43 1.76 6.70 -19.82
N ALA A 44 2.29 5.99 -18.86
CA ALA A 44 2.65 4.58 -18.99
C ALA A 44 1.43 3.70 -19.32
N LEU A 45 0.26 3.97 -18.68
CA LEU A 45 -0.97 3.27 -18.99
C LEU A 45 -1.46 3.55 -20.42
N GLU A 46 -1.38 4.81 -20.88
CA GLU A 46 -1.72 5.15 -22.27
C GLU A 46 -0.82 4.40 -23.25
N SER A 47 0.50 4.41 -23.06
CA SER A 47 1.45 3.68 -23.90
C SER A 47 1.19 2.17 -23.86
N PHE A 48 0.99 1.60 -22.69
CA PHE A 48 0.69 0.18 -22.54
C PHE A 48 -0.60 -0.24 -23.29
N VAL A 49 -1.66 0.56 -23.19
CA VAL A 49 -2.93 0.27 -23.89
C VAL A 49 -2.76 0.35 -25.41
N VAL A 50 -1.98 1.33 -25.92
CA VAL A 50 -1.78 1.50 -27.35
C VAL A 50 -0.76 0.51 -27.90
N ASP A 51 0.40 0.40 -27.26
CA ASP A 51 1.56 -0.31 -27.80
C ASP A 51 1.51 -1.82 -27.52
N ASP A 52 1.06 -2.21 -26.31
CA ASP A 52 1.04 -3.61 -25.90
C ASP A 52 -0.32 -4.28 -26.14
N LEU A 53 -1.39 -3.58 -25.78
CA LEU A 53 -2.76 -4.13 -25.91
C LEU A 53 -3.41 -3.82 -27.26
N LYS A 54 -2.75 -3.03 -28.12
CA LYS A 54 -3.22 -2.65 -29.47
C LYS A 54 -4.64 -2.08 -29.47
N GLN A 55 -4.96 -1.27 -28.45
CA GLN A 55 -6.24 -0.62 -28.29
C GLN A 55 -6.15 0.89 -28.53
N PRO A 56 -7.24 1.54 -28.94
CA PRO A 56 -7.26 3.00 -29.09
C PRO A 56 -6.98 3.72 -27.77
N LYS A 57 -6.26 4.84 -27.82
CA LYS A 57 -5.85 5.65 -26.67
C LYS A 57 -6.98 5.96 -25.66
N PHE A 58 -8.20 6.21 -26.14
CA PHE A 58 -9.33 6.52 -25.26
C PHE A 58 -9.69 5.36 -24.29
N ARG A 59 -9.30 4.13 -24.61
CA ARG A 59 -9.49 2.96 -23.73
C ARG A 59 -8.68 3.05 -22.45
N ALA A 60 -7.52 3.69 -22.49
CA ALA A 60 -6.73 3.95 -21.29
C ALA A 60 -7.49 4.87 -20.32
N LYS A 61 -8.18 5.89 -20.83
CA LYS A 61 -9.04 6.75 -20.02
C LYS A 61 -10.20 5.96 -19.39
N GLN A 62 -10.89 5.12 -20.17
CA GLN A 62 -11.98 4.30 -19.65
C GLN A 62 -11.50 3.33 -18.56
N LEU A 63 -10.37 2.67 -18.79
CA LEU A 63 -9.77 1.75 -17.81
C LEU A 63 -9.45 2.49 -16.52
N ARG A 64 -8.84 3.69 -16.61
CA ARG A 64 -8.52 4.52 -15.47
C ARG A 64 -9.77 4.96 -14.68
N GLU A 65 -10.84 5.37 -15.36
CA GLU A 65 -12.12 5.71 -14.73
C GLU A 65 -12.70 4.52 -13.94
N TRP A 66 -12.61 3.30 -14.50
CA TRP A 66 -13.04 2.10 -13.78
C TRP A 66 -12.21 1.84 -12.53
N ILE A 67 -10.90 1.97 -12.63
CA ILE A 67 -9.98 1.69 -11.53
C ILE A 67 -10.12 2.75 -10.42
N TYR A 68 -9.99 4.03 -10.77
CA TYR A 68 -9.81 5.08 -9.78
C TYR A 68 -11.09 5.82 -9.41
N ASP A 69 -12.00 6.01 -10.36
CA ASP A 69 -13.24 6.74 -10.09
C ASP A 69 -14.35 5.81 -9.57
N LYS A 70 -14.38 4.57 -10.07
CA LYS A 70 -15.39 3.58 -9.65
C LYS A 70 -14.86 2.54 -8.66
N GLY A 71 -13.56 2.48 -8.45
CA GLY A 71 -12.93 1.55 -7.52
C GLY A 71 -13.06 0.07 -7.93
N ILE A 72 -13.23 -0.23 -9.23
CA ILE A 72 -13.39 -1.60 -9.73
C ILE A 72 -12.03 -2.20 -10.03
N ASP A 73 -11.77 -3.35 -9.44
CA ASP A 73 -10.53 -4.13 -9.54
C ASP A 73 -10.66 -5.40 -10.40
N ASP A 74 -11.87 -5.74 -10.81
CA ASP A 74 -12.15 -6.87 -11.69
C ASP A 74 -12.57 -6.37 -13.10
N PHE A 75 -11.81 -6.78 -14.12
CA PHE A 75 -12.09 -6.43 -15.51
C PHE A 75 -13.47 -6.90 -15.98
N THR A 76 -14.00 -8.00 -15.42
CA THR A 76 -15.33 -8.52 -15.79
C THR A 76 -16.44 -7.53 -15.51
N ASN A 77 -16.28 -6.70 -14.50
CA ASN A 77 -17.24 -5.68 -14.07
C ASN A 77 -17.13 -4.36 -14.86
N MET A 78 -16.12 -4.21 -15.72
CA MET A 78 -15.89 -3.00 -16.52
C MET A 78 -16.74 -3.01 -17.81
N THR A 79 -18.06 -2.84 -17.65
CA THR A 79 -19.08 -3.14 -18.68
C THR A 79 -18.99 -2.32 -19.95
N ASN A 80 -18.42 -1.11 -19.94
CA ASN A 80 -18.23 -0.29 -21.14
C ASN A 80 -16.97 -0.68 -21.96
N LEU A 81 -16.18 -1.66 -21.47
CA LEU A 81 -15.08 -2.26 -22.20
C LEU A 81 -15.59 -3.47 -23.00
N PRO A 82 -15.09 -3.73 -24.23
CA PRO A 82 -15.49 -4.90 -24.99
C PRO A 82 -15.26 -6.21 -24.23
N ALA A 83 -16.24 -7.11 -24.25
CA ALA A 83 -16.18 -8.37 -23.50
C ALA A 83 -14.91 -9.18 -23.83
N LYS A 84 -14.59 -9.31 -25.13
CA LYS A 84 -13.36 -9.99 -25.58
C LYS A 84 -12.09 -9.37 -24.97
N TRP A 85 -12.02 -8.05 -24.88
CA TRP A 85 -10.86 -7.37 -24.30
C TRP A 85 -10.75 -7.59 -22.82
N ARG A 86 -11.87 -7.60 -22.09
CA ARG A 86 -11.92 -7.91 -20.65
C ARG A 86 -11.38 -9.32 -20.36
N THR A 87 -11.82 -10.32 -21.13
CA THR A 87 -11.32 -11.69 -21.05
C THR A 87 -9.83 -11.78 -21.39
N ASP A 88 -9.41 -11.14 -22.48
CA ASP A 88 -7.99 -11.13 -22.92
C ASP A 88 -7.07 -10.53 -21.85
N MET A 89 -7.48 -9.44 -21.18
CA MET A 89 -6.71 -8.85 -20.07
C MET A 89 -6.55 -9.85 -18.92
N SER A 90 -7.62 -10.53 -18.52
CA SER A 90 -7.57 -11.54 -17.45
C SER A 90 -6.71 -12.72 -17.82
N GLU A 91 -6.84 -13.24 -19.05
CA GLU A 91 -6.04 -14.37 -19.55
C GLU A 91 -4.54 -14.06 -19.66
N ARG A 92 -4.19 -12.80 -19.93
CA ARG A 92 -2.79 -12.32 -19.91
C ARG A 92 -2.22 -12.14 -18.51
N GLY A 93 -2.98 -12.42 -17.46
CA GLY A 93 -2.54 -12.24 -16.08
C GLY A 93 -2.45 -10.77 -15.64
N LEU A 94 -3.16 -9.88 -16.34
CA LEU A 94 -3.27 -8.48 -15.90
C LEU A 94 -4.16 -8.41 -14.66
N THR A 95 -3.82 -7.50 -13.74
CA THR A 95 -4.57 -7.27 -12.50
C THR A 95 -4.70 -5.78 -12.22
N VAL A 96 -5.65 -5.41 -11.38
CA VAL A 96 -5.82 -4.06 -10.85
C VAL A 96 -5.78 -4.15 -9.33
N GLY A 97 -4.80 -3.49 -8.70
CA GLY A 97 -4.66 -3.53 -7.23
C GLY A 97 -4.46 -4.93 -6.65
N GLY A 98 -4.36 -5.94 -7.50
CA GLY A 98 -4.22 -7.35 -7.13
C GLY A 98 -2.84 -7.74 -6.61
N THR A 99 -2.04 -6.78 -6.19
CA THR A 99 -0.75 -6.99 -5.53
C THR A 99 -0.91 -7.35 -4.05
N ILE A 100 -2.08 -7.09 -3.45
CA ILE A 100 -2.45 -7.57 -2.12
C ILE A 100 -3.12 -8.92 -2.29
N ALA A 101 -2.46 -9.98 -1.80
CA ALA A 101 -2.96 -11.35 -1.90
C ALA A 101 -4.11 -11.63 -0.91
N GLY A 102 -4.11 -10.94 0.23
CA GLY A 102 -5.17 -11.07 1.23
C GLY A 102 -4.87 -10.35 2.55
N THR A 103 -5.89 -10.32 3.40
CA THR A 103 -5.76 -9.84 4.79
C THR A 103 -5.33 -10.98 5.69
N ARG A 104 -4.19 -10.86 6.33
CA ARG A 104 -3.64 -11.84 7.28
C ARG A 104 -4.19 -11.68 8.68
N ALA A 105 -4.39 -10.44 9.11
CA ALA A 105 -4.90 -10.12 10.43
C ALA A 105 -5.62 -8.78 10.41
N GLU A 106 -6.62 -8.67 11.28
CA GLU A 106 -7.36 -7.43 11.50
C GLU A 106 -7.55 -7.23 13.01
N GLN A 107 -7.36 -6.01 13.47
CA GLN A 107 -7.63 -5.56 14.82
C GLN A 107 -8.48 -4.30 14.77
N VAL A 108 -9.60 -4.30 15.47
CA VAL A 108 -10.50 -3.16 15.59
C VAL A 108 -10.48 -2.66 17.03
N SER A 109 -10.13 -1.38 17.20
CA SER A 109 -10.17 -0.73 18.51
C SER A 109 -11.60 -0.45 18.93
N GLN A 110 -12.00 -0.98 20.06
CA GLN A 110 -13.34 -0.74 20.65
C GLN A 110 -13.50 0.70 21.19
N ARG A 111 -12.40 1.42 21.35
CA ARG A 111 -12.40 2.76 21.91
C ARG A 111 -12.75 3.84 20.88
N ASP A 112 -12.21 3.74 19.68
CA ASP A 112 -12.26 4.78 18.65
C ASP A 112 -12.54 4.25 17.24
N GLY A 113 -12.78 2.94 17.10
CA GLY A 113 -13.03 2.32 15.81
C GLY A 113 -11.82 2.24 14.88
N THR A 114 -10.61 2.56 15.37
CA THR A 114 -9.38 2.39 14.57
C THR A 114 -9.22 0.95 14.12
N ILE A 115 -8.98 0.75 12.83
CA ILE A 115 -8.79 -0.57 12.23
C ILE A 115 -7.34 -0.71 11.78
N LYS A 116 -6.64 -1.70 12.33
CA LYS A 116 -5.30 -2.09 11.89
C LYS A 116 -5.39 -3.39 11.12
N ARG A 117 -4.82 -3.43 9.90
CA ARG A 117 -4.77 -4.63 9.07
C ARG A 117 -3.34 -4.97 8.68
N ALA A 118 -3.04 -6.25 8.71
CA ALA A 118 -1.84 -6.82 8.10
C ALA A 118 -2.24 -7.45 6.77
N TYR A 119 -1.60 -7.02 5.69
CA TYR A 119 -1.82 -7.53 4.35
C TYR A 119 -0.64 -8.38 3.90
N GLU A 120 -0.95 -9.49 3.27
CA GLU A 120 0.04 -10.27 2.54
C GLU A 120 0.13 -9.78 1.11
N LEU A 121 1.34 -9.50 0.65
CA LEU A 121 1.62 -9.20 -0.75
C LEU A 121 1.85 -10.50 -1.53
N ARG A 122 1.79 -10.43 -2.85
CA ARG A 122 1.98 -11.63 -3.71
C ARG A 122 3.36 -12.28 -3.60
N ASP A 123 4.37 -11.54 -3.17
CA ASP A 123 5.71 -12.07 -2.90
C ASP A 123 5.86 -12.68 -1.50
N GLY A 124 4.75 -12.77 -0.74
CA GLY A 124 4.71 -13.30 0.60
C GLY A 124 5.16 -12.32 1.69
N SER A 125 5.61 -11.12 1.33
CA SER A 125 5.91 -10.10 2.33
C SER A 125 4.63 -9.58 2.98
N VAL A 126 4.75 -9.14 4.24
CA VAL A 126 3.61 -8.63 5.01
C VAL A 126 3.81 -7.15 5.29
N ILE A 127 2.76 -6.38 5.08
CA ILE A 127 2.69 -4.95 5.36
C ILE A 127 1.50 -4.63 6.25
N GLU A 128 1.53 -3.48 6.89
CA GLU A 128 0.44 -3.03 7.75
C GLU A 128 -0.15 -1.71 7.26
N SER A 129 -1.46 -1.56 7.42
CA SER A 129 -2.13 -0.28 7.30
C SER A 129 -3.04 -0.02 8.49
N VAL A 130 -3.32 1.25 8.76
CA VAL A 130 -4.20 1.66 9.86
C VAL A 130 -5.21 2.67 9.33
N LEU A 131 -6.49 2.37 9.48
CA LEU A 131 -7.58 3.29 9.19
C LEU A 131 -8.08 3.90 10.52
N MET A 132 -8.04 5.20 10.60
CA MET A 132 -8.42 5.98 11.79
C MET A 132 -9.64 6.83 11.48
N PRO A 133 -10.85 6.45 11.96
CA PRO A 133 -12.02 7.31 11.91
C PRO A 133 -11.94 8.38 13.01
N TYR A 134 -12.50 9.56 12.75
CA TYR A 134 -12.58 10.66 13.70
C TYR A 134 -14.04 11.09 13.88
N ASN A 135 -14.37 11.61 15.06
CA ASN A 135 -15.72 12.07 15.41
C ASN A 135 -16.23 13.22 14.53
N ASP A 136 -15.33 13.94 13.87
CA ASP A 136 -15.67 15.02 12.92
C ASP A 136 -15.95 14.51 11.49
N GLY A 137 -16.06 13.19 11.30
CA GLY A 137 -16.31 12.52 10.02
C GLY A 137 -15.06 12.31 9.16
N ARG A 138 -13.89 12.82 9.56
CA ARG A 138 -12.63 12.54 8.85
C ARG A 138 -12.25 11.08 9.00
N ARG A 139 -11.63 10.55 7.96
CA ARG A 139 -10.99 9.25 7.97
C ARG A 139 -9.57 9.38 7.45
N THR A 140 -8.61 8.88 8.21
CA THR A 140 -7.20 8.92 7.84
C THR A 140 -6.70 7.51 7.67
N ALA A 141 -6.11 7.21 6.51
CA ALA A 141 -5.41 5.96 6.29
C ALA A 141 -3.90 6.18 6.42
N CYS A 142 -3.27 5.45 7.32
CA CYS A 142 -1.83 5.32 7.39
C CYS A 142 -1.44 4.06 6.63
N ILE A 143 -0.67 4.20 5.55
CA ILE A 143 -0.30 3.12 4.64
C ILE A 143 1.20 2.90 4.62
N SER A 144 1.62 1.68 4.36
CA SER A 144 3.03 1.32 4.20
C SER A 144 3.55 1.72 2.82
N SER A 145 4.78 2.18 2.77
CA SER A 145 5.55 2.42 1.53
C SER A 145 6.71 1.43 1.35
N GLN A 146 6.97 0.62 2.38
CA GLN A 146 8.02 -0.39 2.41
C GLN A 146 7.51 -1.66 3.08
N ALA A 147 8.02 -2.80 2.68
CA ALA A 147 7.93 -4.05 3.44
C ALA A 147 9.14 -4.12 4.39
N GLY A 148 8.86 -4.16 5.70
CA GLY A 148 9.88 -3.96 6.73
C GLY A 148 10.39 -2.51 6.77
N CYS A 149 11.51 -2.28 7.45
CA CYS A 149 12.09 -0.94 7.58
C CYS A 149 13.62 -0.99 7.64
N GLY A 150 14.26 -0.16 6.81
CA GLY A 150 15.73 -0.06 6.76
C GLY A 150 16.36 0.74 7.90
N MET A 151 15.57 1.48 8.67
CA MET A 151 16.09 2.31 9.78
C MET A 151 16.58 1.48 10.96
N GLY A 152 15.98 0.29 11.19
CA GLY A 152 16.39 -0.65 12.22
C GLY A 152 16.39 -0.05 13.64
N CYS A 153 15.42 0.78 13.97
CA CYS A 153 15.28 1.34 15.32
C CYS A 153 15.04 0.21 16.32
N THR A 154 15.79 0.20 17.42
CA THR A 154 15.76 -0.88 18.42
C THR A 154 14.45 -0.98 19.20
N PHE A 155 13.70 0.11 19.25
CA PHE A 155 12.40 0.22 19.94
C PHE A 155 11.20 -0.02 19.00
N CYS A 156 11.43 -0.28 17.71
CA CYS A 156 10.37 -0.41 16.71
C CYS A 156 10.27 -1.86 16.22
N ALA A 157 9.08 -2.46 16.35
CA ALA A 157 8.83 -3.81 15.86
C ALA A 157 9.12 -3.98 14.37
N THR A 158 8.67 -3.04 13.53
CA THR A 158 8.94 -3.04 12.09
C THR A 158 10.42 -2.88 11.78
N GLY A 159 11.16 -2.10 12.60
CA GLY A 159 12.62 -1.99 12.49
C GLY A 159 13.34 -3.31 12.77
N GLY A 160 12.81 -4.14 13.67
CA GLY A 160 13.32 -5.47 13.98
C GLY A 160 13.11 -6.52 12.87
N MET A 161 12.12 -6.31 12.00
CA MET A 161 11.82 -7.21 10.87
C MET A 161 12.83 -7.10 9.72
N GLY A 162 13.68 -6.07 9.72
CA GLY A 162 14.60 -5.77 8.63
C GLY A 162 13.90 -5.18 7.40
N PHE A 163 14.71 -4.74 6.45
CA PHE A 163 14.22 -4.17 5.19
C PHE A 163 14.08 -5.25 4.13
N GLN A 164 12.89 -5.46 3.62
CA GLN A 164 12.60 -6.43 2.57
C GLN A 164 12.51 -5.77 1.19
N GLY A 165 12.09 -4.51 1.10
CA GLY A 165 12.05 -3.74 -0.14
C GLY A 165 11.06 -2.59 -0.11
N ASN A 166 11.13 -1.73 -1.14
CA ASN A 166 10.14 -0.69 -1.37
C ASN A 166 8.90 -1.28 -2.03
N LEU A 167 7.74 -0.75 -1.69
CA LEU A 167 6.49 -1.07 -2.36
C LEU A 167 6.43 -0.41 -3.74
N THR A 168 5.77 -1.08 -4.68
CA THR A 168 5.39 -0.50 -5.97
C THR A 168 4.24 0.49 -5.80
N ALA A 169 4.01 1.36 -6.78
CA ALA A 169 2.88 2.28 -6.76
C ALA A 169 1.54 1.53 -6.61
N GLY A 170 1.37 0.39 -7.31
CA GLY A 170 0.17 -0.43 -7.22
C GLY A 170 -0.05 -1.02 -5.83
N GLU A 171 1.00 -1.45 -5.13
CA GLU A 171 0.91 -1.95 -3.77
C GLU A 171 0.59 -0.85 -2.75
N ILE A 172 1.06 0.37 -2.99
CA ILE A 172 0.72 1.53 -2.16
C ILE A 172 -0.76 1.88 -2.36
N VAL A 173 -1.20 2.03 -3.61
CA VAL A 173 -2.60 2.33 -3.96
C VAL A 173 -3.53 1.18 -3.57
N GLY A 174 -3.10 -0.06 -3.75
CA GLY A 174 -3.86 -1.27 -3.41
C GLY A 174 -4.31 -1.28 -1.95
N GLN A 175 -3.51 -0.75 -1.01
CA GLN A 175 -3.91 -0.64 0.39
C GLN A 175 -5.15 0.25 0.57
N ILE A 176 -5.25 1.33 -0.20
CA ILE A 176 -6.44 2.20 -0.18
C ILE A 176 -7.62 1.48 -0.83
N MET A 177 -7.39 0.78 -1.94
CA MET A 177 -8.46 0.07 -2.66
C MET A 177 -9.11 -1.01 -1.81
N VAL A 178 -8.35 -1.79 -1.03
CA VAL A 178 -8.91 -2.83 -0.16
C VAL A 178 -9.59 -2.26 1.09
N THR A 179 -9.33 -1.00 1.46
CA THR A 179 -9.99 -0.34 2.59
C THR A 179 -11.16 0.55 2.18
N ARG A 180 -11.49 0.63 0.90
CA ARG A 180 -12.54 1.53 0.38
C ARG A 180 -13.90 1.32 1.04
N ASP A 181 -14.27 0.07 1.30
CA ASP A 181 -15.58 -0.25 1.89
C ASP A 181 -15.69 0.29 3.33
N ASP A 182 -14.59 0.36 4.06
CA ASP A 182 -14.52 0.99 5.39
C ASP A 182 -14.53 2.52 5.32
N LEU A 183 -14.12 3.08 4.17
CA LEU A 183 -14.14 4.53 3.95
C LEU A 183 -15.56 5.06 3.70
N GLY A 184 -16.53 4.18 3.38
CA GLY A 184 -17.92 4.51 3.11
C GLY A 184 -18.14 4.83 1.63
N GLU A 185 -18.27 6.10 1.28
CA GLU A 185 -18.52 6.49 -0.11
C GLU A 185 -17.26 6.44 -0.96
N TRP A 186 -17.34 5.80 -2.11
CA TRP A 186 -16.30 5.79 -3.13
C TRP A 186 -16.88 6.23 -4.49
N PRO A 187 -16.20 7.07 -5.26
CA PRO A 187 -14.94 7.76 -4.90
C PRO A 187 -15.14 8.82 -3.81
N LEU A 188 -14.12 9.03 -2.98
CA LEU A 188 -14.12 10.09 -1.98
C LEU A 188 -14.34 11.44 -2.69
N GLN A 189 -15.47 12.08 -2.42
CA GLN A 189 -15.86 13.32 -3.10
C GLN A 189 -14.85 14.44 -2.77
N PRO A 190 -14.28 15.13 -3.76
CA PRO A 190 -13.33 16.23 -3.52
C PRO A 190 -13.92 17.40 -2.70
N LEU A 191 -15.27 17.49 -2.63
CA LEU A 191 -15.97 18.55 -1.88
C LEU A 191 -15.78 18.44 -0.35
N GLU A 192 -15.66 17.26 0.19
CA GLU A 192 -15.47 17.08 1.65
C GLU A 192 -14.11 17.56 2.12
N LEU A 193 -13.08 17.43 1.30
CA LEU A 193 -11.76 18.01 1.57
C LEU A 193 -11.80 19.54 1.63
N ARG A 194 -12.62 20.20 0.84
CA ARG A 194 -12.76 21.67 0.83
C ARG A 194 -13.56 22.19 2.04
N HIS A 195 -14.57 21.47 2.49
CA HIS A 195 -15.40 21.91 3.63
C HIS A 195 -14.63 21.87 4.94
N ASN A 196 -13.72 20.92 5.13
CA ASN A 196 -12.91 20.80 6.33
C ASN A 196 -11.76 21.80 6.40
N LEU A 197 -11.21 22.23 5.28
CA LEU A 197 -10.20 23.30 5.21
C LEU A 197 -10.81 24.67 5.49
N ALA A 198 -12.02 24.95 5.01
CA ALA A 198 -12.70 26.23 5.22
C ALA A 198 -13.13 26.46 6.70
N ARG A 199 -13.39 25.40 7.46
CA ARG A 199 -13.73 25.49 8.89
C ARG A 199 -12.52 25.76 9.79
N ARG A 200 -11.30 25.41 9.37
CA ARG A 200 -10.07 25.64 10.17
C ARG A 200 -9.58 27.10 10.17
N HIS A 201 -9.98 27.90 9.17
CA HIS A 201 -9.59 29.31 9.07
C HIS A 201 -10.57 30.30 9.70
N ARG A 202 -11.62 29.82 10.40
CA ARG A 202 -12.60 30.66 11.09
C ARG A 202 -12.64 30.48 12.60
N ARG A 203 -11.52 30.05 13.20
CA ARG A 203 -11.36 30.07 14.66
C ARG A 203 -10.04 30.74 15.04
#